data_1996ba605d6e0517341f85c652c7cbf4
#
_entry.id   1996ba605d6e0517341f85c652c7cbf4
#
_cell.length_a   1.000
_cell.length_b   1.000
_cell.length_c   1.000
_cell.angle_alpha   90.00
_cell.angle_beta   90.00
_cell.angle_gamma   90.00
#
_symmetry.space_group_name_H-M   'P 1'
#
loop_
_entity.id
_entity.type
_entity.pdbx_description
1 polymer ?
#
loop_
_entity_poly.entity_id
_entity_poly.type
_entity_poly.pdbx_seq_one_letter_code
_entity_poly.pdbx_strand_id
1 'polypeptide(L)'
;MDARLRVLTTYKLLNNTRYFRLRLCAGGVVTGVLAGVIISCFRLALTGAASLRANLQSFVFAGGYTPPAIALFCGALLIAAALLAWLAKAEPQAAGSGIPQVKGAVLGVFKLRWVRILLVKFAACALAIGSGLSLGRAGPSIQMGAMAGQGVSRLLARPRIEERYLISGGAAAGLAAVFNAPLAGVIFVLEEINHNFSGFLLFPVLSASVAATFTSRLILGRDTVFNFSGLPVLQYSDYWVILAAGIICGVLGALFNYGLLNAARLYKLLPNNGCLQNFLLLAVTAITGLYLPEALGGGDDLLTNTAFNSYPVTVLLMFLAAKILLTLLAFGRGLPGGAFIPTL
;
A
#
# COMPACT_ATOMS: atom_id res chain seq x y z
N MET A 1 0.50 -29.74 23.47
CA MET A 1 1.95 -29.48 23.64
C MET A 1 2.11 -28.49 24.79
N ASP A 2 2.66 -28.95 25.87
CA ASP A 2 2.62 -28.38 27.21
C ASP A 2 3.24 -26.97 27.30
N ALA A 3 2.65 -26.05 28.08
CA ALA A 3 3.13 -24.69 28.26
C ALA A 3 4.57 -24.67 28.84
N ARG A 4 4.90 -25.65 29.68
CA ARG A 4 6.27 -25.84 30.23
C ARG A 4 7.30 -26.17 29.16
N LEU A 5 6.98 -27.00 28.17
CA LEU A 5 7.86 -27.31 27.04
C LEU A 5 8.12 -26.08 26.17
N ARG A 6 7.13 -25.21 25.99
CA ARG A 6 7.31 -23.94 25.23
C ARG A 6 8.24 -22.97 25.95
N VAL A 7 8.12 -22.84 27.27
CA VAL A 7 8.99 -21.97 28.09
C VAL A 7 10.43 -22.45 28.06
N LEU A 8 10.65 -23.76 28.24
CA LEU A 8 11.98 -24.37 28.19
C LEU A 8 12.65 -24.25 26.82
N THR A 9 11.85 -24.40 25.75
CA THR A 9 12.37 -24.23 24.38
C THR A 9 12.74 -22.77 24.11
N THR A 10 11.93 -21.82 24.59
CA THR A 10 12.24 -20.38 24.47
C THR A 10 13.49 -20.01 25.25
N TYR A 11 13.66 -20.54 26.48
CA TYR A 11 14.83 -20.29 27.29
C TYR A 11 16.12 -20.85 26.65
N LYS A 12 16.08 -22.07 26.11
CA LYS A 12 17.22 -22.67 25.38
C LYS A 12 17.61 -21.91 24.15
N LEU A 13 16.62 -21.35 23.41
CA LEU A 13 16.84 -20.53 22.21
C LEU A 13 17.52 -19.19 22.55
N LEU A 14 17.11 -18.56 23.65
CA LEU A 14 17.69 -17.28 24.09
C LEU A 14 19.11 -17.46 24.65
N ASN A 15 19.43 -18.62 25.19
CA ASN A 15 20.76 -18.91 25.76
C ASN A 15 21.85 -19.08 24.67
N ASN A 16 21.48 -19.42 23.42
CA ASN A 16 22.41 -19.45 22.28
C ASN A 16 22.08 -18.31 21.29
N THR A 17 22.54 -17.12 21.63
CA THR A 17 22.25 -15.88 20.87
C THR A 17 22.69 -15.94 19.40
N ARG A 18 23.80 -16.65 19.10
CA ARG A 18 24.32 -16.79 17.73
C ARG A 18 23.39 -17.66 16.87
N TYR A 19 22.97 -18.80 17.40
CA TYR A 19 22.03 -19.69 16.71
C TYR A 19 20.66 -19.02 16.49
N PHE A 20 20.17 -18.29 17.49
CA PHE A 20 18.93 -17.56 17.40
C PHE A 20 18.96 -16.48 16.30
N ARG A 21 20.06 -15.71 16.22
CA ARG A 21 20.24 -14.70 15.14
C ARG A 21 20.29 -15.32 13.75
N LEU A 22 21.04 -16.40 13.54
CA LEU A 22 21.11 -17.11 12.26
C LEU A 22 19.75 -17.67 11.85
N ARG A 23 19.00 -18.20 12.80
CA ARG A 23 17.65 -18.73 12.56
C ARG A 23 16.66 -17.63 12.18
N LEU A 24 16.73 -16.46 12.81
CA LEU A 24 15.93 -15.29 12.45
C LEU A 24 16.31 -14.76 11.07
N CYS A 25 17.61 -14.72 10.76
CA CYS A 25 18.12 -14.30 9.45
C CYS A 25 17.59 -15.23 8.33
N ALA A 26 17.70 -16.54 8.50
CA ALA A 26 17.20 -17.52 7.55
C ALA A 26 15.67 -17.42 7.36
N GLY A 27 14.93 -17.28 8.47
CA GLY A 27 13.49 -17.00 8.42
C GLY A 27 13.15 -15.69 7.71
N GLY A 28 13.98 -14.66 7.92
CA GLY A 28 13.90 -13.38 7.22
C GLY A 28 14.07 -13.54 5.70
N VAL A 29 15.10 -14.27 5.25
CA VAL A 29 15.33 -14.54 3.81
C VAL A 29 14.13 -15.23 3.18
N VAL A 30 13.62 -16.31 3.80
CA VAL A 30 12.44 -17.03 3.29
C VAL A 30 11.22 -16.11 3.23
N THR A 31 10.99 -15.34 4.28
CA THR A 31 9.91 -14.33 4.33
C THR A 31 10.08 -13.29 3.22
N GLY A 32 11.31 -12.81 3.01
CA GLY A 32 11.63 -11.82 1.98
C GLY A 32 11.37 -12.33 0.58
N VAL A 33 11.80 -13.55 0.25
CA VAL A 33 11.54 -14.16 -1.07
C VAL A 33 10.03 -14.28 -1.31
N LEU A 34 9.28 -14.83 -0.35
CA LEU A 34 7.82 -14.97 -0.49
C LEU A 34 7.12 -13.61 -0.61
N ALA A 35 7.46 -12.64 0.24
CA ALA A 35 6.93 -11.29 0.15
C ALA A 35 7.29 -10.64 -1.19
N GLY A 36 8.54 -10.81 -1.66
CA GLY A 36 8.99 -10.30 -2.96
C GLY A 36 8.15 -10.83 -4.12
N VAL A 37 7.87 -12.13 -4.16
CA VAL A 37 6.98 -12.75 -5.17
C VAL A 37 5.56 -12.17 -5.07
N ILE A 38 4.97 -12.18 -3.87
CA ILE A 38 3.60 -11.69 -3.66
C ILE A 38 3.45 -10.23 -4.11
N ILE A 39 4.40 -9.37 -3.72
CA ILE A 39 4.33 -7.95 -4.06
C ILE A 39 4.62 -7.70 -5.55
N SER A 40 5.48 -8.49 -6.17
CA SER A 40 5.71 -8.42 -7.62
C SER A 40 4.45 -8.82 -8.39
N CYS A 41 3.79 -9.91 -8.00
CA CYS A 41 2.49 -10.29 -8.57
C CYS A 41 1.43 -9.20 -8.34
N PHE A 42 1.42 -8.57 -7.16
CA PHE A 42 0.51 -7.46 -6.87
C PHE A 42 0.76 -6.25 -7.77
N ARG A 43 2.02 -5.87 -8.00
CA ARG A 43 2.37 -4.77 -8.92
C ARG A 43 1.91 -5.09 -10.35
N LEU A 44 2.14 -6.30 -10.84
CA LEU A 44 1.65 -6.74 -12.16
C LEU A 44 0.12 -6.73 -12.23
N ALA A 45 -0.56 -7.14 -11.17
CA ALA A 45 -2.02 -7.08 -11.11
C ALA A 45 -2.54 -5.63 -11.14
N LEU A 46 -1.86 -4.68 -10.50
CA LEU A 46 -2.21 -3.27 -10.54
C LEU A 46 -2.04 -2.67 -11.95
N THR A 47 -0.92 -2.93 -12.61
CA THR A 47 -0.71 -2.45 -14.00
C THR A 47 -1.71 -3.10 -14.97
N GLY A 48 -1.97 -4.40 -14.84
CA GLY A 48 -2.99 -5.10 -15.62
C GLY A 48 -4.41 -4.56 -15.40
N ALA A 49 -4.78 -4.27 -14.16
CA ALA A 49 -6.08 -3.70 -13.84
C ALA A 49 -6.24 -2.25 -14.36
N ALA A 50 -5.17 -1.45 -14.32
CA ALA A 50 -5.16 -0.10 -14.87
C ALA A 50 -5.29 -0.11 -16.41
N SER A 51 -4.58 -1.00 -17.11
CA SER A 51 -4.68 -1.18 -18.55
C SER A 51 -6.05 -1.72 -18.96
N LEU A 52 -6.62 -2.66 -18.20
CA LEU A 52 -7.98 -3.16 -18.43
C LEU A 52 -9.01 -2.04 -18.32
N ARG A 53 -8.91 -1.18 -17.30
CA ARG A 53 -9.76 -0.01 -17.13
C ARG A 53 -9.66 0.92 -18.35
N ALA A 54 -8.44 1.26 -18.77
CA ALA A 54 -8.22 2.14 -19.92
C ALA A 54 -8.80 1.53 -21.21
N ASN A 55 -8.60 0.24 -21.45
CA ASN A 55 -9.12 -0.47 -22.59
C ASN A 55 -10.66 -0.56 -22.56
N LEU A 56 -11.27 -0.82 -21.40
CA LEU A 56 -12.72 -0.82 -21.25
C LEU A 56 -13.30 0.57 -21.53
N GLN A 57 -12.66 1.61 -21.01
CA GLN A 57 -13.09 2.98 -21.23
C GLN A 57 -13.00 3.37 -22.71
N SER A 58 -11.88 3.07 -23.39
CA SER A 58 -11.72 3.32 -24.81
C SER A 58 -12.71 2.51 -25.67
N PHE A 59 -12.93 1.23 -25.35
CA PHE A 59 -13.88 0.37 -26.04
C PHE A 59 -15.32 0.85 -25.89
N VAL A 60 -15.75 1.17 -24.66
CA VAL A 60 -17.12 1.61 -24.38
C VAL A 60 -17.44 2.94 -25.03
N PHE A 61 -16.47 3.85 -25.09
CA PHE A 61 -16.67 5.19 -25.64
C PHE A 61 -16.12 5.37 -27.06
N ALA A 62 -15.69 4.28 -27.73
CA ALA A 62 -15.20 4.33 -29.12
C ALA A 62 -16.25 4.92 -30.12
N GLY A 63 -17.56 4.69 -29.89
CA GLY A 63 -18.65 5.24 -30.63
C GLY A 63 -19.26 6.55 -30.09
N GLY A 64 -18.55 7.19 -29.13
CA GLY A 64 -19.04 8.37 -28.40
C GLY A 64 -19.87 8.01 -27.16
N TYR A 65 -20.34 9.04 -26.46
CA TYR A 65 -21.11 8.91 -25.22
C TYR A 65 -22.58 8.54 -25.47
N THR A 66 -22.82 7.38 -26.05
CA THR A 66 -24.16 6.89 -26.30
C THR A 66 -24.85 6.36 -25.05
N PRO A 67 -26.19 6.42 -24.89
CA PRO A 67 -26.87 5.89 -23.70
C PRO A 67 -26.55 4.44 -23.38
N PRO A 68 -26.45 3.49 -24.33
CA PRO A 68 -26.06 2.11 -23.99
C PRO A 68 -24.61 1.99 -23.53
N ALA A 69 -23.67 2.80 -24.06
CA ALA A 69 -22.28 2.82 -23.61
C ALA A 69 -22.18 3.30 -22.15
N ILE A 70 -22.90 4.37 -21.81
CA ILE A 70 -22.97 4.88 -20.45
C ILE A 70 -23.59 3.84 -19.51
N ALA A 71 -24.67 3.17 -19.92
CA ALA A 71 -25.30 2.13 -19.11
C ALA A 71 -24.36 0.95 -18.86
N LEU A 72 -23.61 0.50 -19.87
CA LEU A 72 -22.60 -0.57 -19.73
C LEU A 72 -21.49 -0.16 -18.77
N PHE A 73 -20.98 1.05 -18.88
CA PHE A 73 -19.93 1.58 -18.00
C PHE A 73 -20.42 1.69 -16.55
N CYS A 74 -21.62 2.22 -16.33
CA CYS A 74 -22.25 2.27 -15.00
C CYS A 74 -22.48 0.87 -14.43
N GLY A 75 -22.85 -0.11 -15.25
CA GLY A 75 -22.97 -1.52 -14.86
C GLY A 75 -21.64 -2.10 -14.38
N ALA A 76 -20.55 -1.82 -15.08
CA ALA A 76 -19.20 -2.24 -14.67
C ALA A 76 -18.78 -1.60 -13.33
N LEU A 77 -19.06 -0.31 -13.14
CA LEU A 77 -18.81 0.38 -11.85
C LEU A 77 -19.65 -0.22 -10.73
N LEU A 78 -20.89 -0.58 -10.98
CA LEU A 78 -21.77 -1.19 -9.98
C LEU A 78 -21.26 -2.58 -9.56
N ILE A 79 -20.80 -3.39 -10.50
CA ILE A 79 -20.19 -4.69 -10.24
C ILE A 79 -18.92 -4.50 -9.39
N ALA A 80 -18.05 -3.57 -9.75
CA ALA A 80 -16.85 -3.26 -8.96
C ALA A 80 -17.20 -2.80 -7.55
N ALA A 81 -18.22 -1.94 -7.40
CA ALA A 81 -18.71 -1.46 -6.11
C ALA A 81 -19.25 -2.61 -5.22
N ALA A 82 -20.02 -3.51 -5.81
CA ALA A 82 -20.56 -4.69 -5.11
C ALA A 82 -19.45 -5.64 -4.68
N LEU A 83 -18.47 -5.93 -5.53
CA LEU A 83 -17.32 -6.77 -5.21
C LEU A 83 -16.47 -6.15 -4.09
N LEU A 84 -16.19 -4.84 -4.13
CA LEU A 84 -15.48 -4.13 -3.05
C LEU A 84 -16.25 -4.19 -1.73
N ALA A 85 -17.58 -4.04 -1.77
CA ALA A 85 -18.42 -4.14 -0.58
C ALA A 85 -18.42 -5.57 0.00
N TRP A 86 -18.43 -6.57 -0.86
CA TRP A 86 -18.35 -7.98 -0.45
C TRP A 86 -16.99 -8.31 0.16
N LEU A 87 -15.89 -7.92 -0.48
CA LEU A 87 -14.52 -8.13 0.03
C LEU A 87 -14.30 -7.42 1.38
N ALA A 88 -14.81 -6.20 1.55
CA ALA A 88 -14.72 -5.47 2.82
C ALA A 88 -15.48 -6.15 3.96
N LYS A 89 -16.62 -6.82 3.66
CA LYS A 89 -17.37 -7.62 4.65
C LYS A 89 -16.69 -8.96 4.94
N ALA A 90 -16.03 -9.57 3.93
CA ALA A 90 -15.37 -10.87 4.07
C ALA A 90 -14.21 -10.82 5.07
N GLU A 91 -13.41 -9.75 5.10
CA GLU A 91 -12.30 -9.58 6.04
C GLU A 91 -12.12 -8.11 6.43
N PRO A 92 -12.79 -7.65 7.51
CA PRO A 92 -12.69 -6.25 7.96
C PRO A 92 -11.28 -5.81 8.36
N GLN A 93 -10.39 -6.76 8.73
CA GLN A 93 -9.00 -6.46 9.09
C GLN A 93 -8.13 -6.13 7.86
N ALA A 94 -8.63 -6.33 6.64
CA ALA A 94 -7.99 -5.89 5.40
C ALA A 94 -8.31 -4.42 5.05
N ALA A 95 -9.19 -3.74 5.79
CA ALA A 95 -9.57 -2.34 5.53
C ALA A 95 -8.42 -1.35 5.76
N GLY A 96 -8.49 -0.19 5.09
CA GLY A 96 -7.55 0.91 5.23
C GLY A 96 -6.13 0.59 4.76
N SER A 97 -5.12 1.25 5.33
CA SER A 97 -3.71 1.04 4.96
C SER A 97 -3.17 -0.33 5.37
N GLY A 98 -3.60 -0.87 6.50
CA GLY A 98 -3.08 -2.11 7.07
C GLY A 98 -1.92 -1.92 8.05
N ILE A 99 -1.29 -0.76 8.09
CA ILE A 99 -0.16 -0.47 9.00
C ILE A 99 -0.59 -0.59 10.48
N PRO A 100 -1.72 -0.01 10.93
CA PRO A 100 -2.18 -0.16 12.31
C PRO A 100 -2.46 -1.63 12.69
N GLN A 101 -2.96 -2.44 11.76
CA GLN A 101 -3.21 -3.86 11.99
C GLN A 101 -1.90 -4.64 12.18
N VAL A 102 -0.87 -4.34 11.36
CA VAL A 102 0.46 -4.93 11.50
C VAL A 102 1.10 -4.53 12.83
N LYS A 103 1.02 -3.25 13.20
CA LYS A 103 1.52 -2.75 14.49
C LYS A 103 0.84 -3.45 15.67
N GLY A 104 -0.49 -3.58 15.61
CA GLY A 104 -1.25 -4.33 16.63
C GLY A 104 -0.90 -5.82 16.68
N ALA A 105 -0.55 -6.45 15.54
CA ALA A 105 -0.10 -7.84 15.51
C ALA A 105 1.30 -8.02 16.13
N VAL A 106 2.23 -7.11 15.85
CA VAL A 106 3.58 -7.09 16.43
C VAL A 106 3.51 -6.87 17.95
N LEU A 107 2.63 -5.99 18.41
CA LEU A 107 2.37 -5.77 19.84
C LEU A 107 1.60 -6.95 20.48
N GLY A 108 1.03 -7.83 19.69
CA GLY A 108 0.27 -9.00 20.17
C GLY A 108 -1.17 -8.71 20.57
N VAL A 109 -1.68 -7.51 20.23
CA VAL A 109 -3.07 -7.08 20.49
C VAL A 109 -4.03 -7.74 19.51
N PHE A 110 -3.64 -7.87 18.23
CA PHE A 110 -4.47 -8.44 17.19
C PHE A 110 -4.05 -9.88 16.83
N LYS A 111 -5.05 -10.74 16.64
CA LYS A 111 -4.87 -12.07 16.04
C LYS A 111 -5.29 -11.99 14.58
N LEU A 112 -4.33 -11.93 13.67
CA LEU A 112 -4.59 -11.81 12.25
C LEU A 112 -4.77 -13.18 11.58
N ARG A 113 -5.70 -13.25 10.64
CA ARG A 113 -5.93 -14.43 9.77
C ARG A 113 -5.12 -14.26 8.49
N TRP A 114 -3.81 -14.56 8.56
CA TRP A 114 -2.83 -14.22 7.52
C TRP A 114 -3.26 -14.56 6.09
N VAL A 115 -3.80 -15.77 5.82
CA VAL A 115 -4.25 -16.18 4.48
C VAL A 115 -5.40 -15.30 3.99
N ARG A 116 -6.45 -15.13 4.82
CA ARG A 116 -7.63 -14.35 4.44
C ARG A 116 -7.28 -12.89 4.17
N ILE A 117 -6.52 -12.29 5.08
CA ILE A 117 -6.09 -10.89 4.94
C ILE A 117 -5.26 -10.72 3.67
N LEU A 118 -4.30 -11.63 3.42
CA LEU A 118 -3.45 -11.58 2.25
C LEU A 118 -4.28 -11.60 0.95
N LEU A 119 -5.18 -12.57 0.81
CA LEU A 119 -6.00 -12.74 -0.40
C LEU A 119 -6.99 -11.60 -0.59
N VAL A 120 -7.73 -11.24 0.49
CA VAL A 120 -8.72 -10.15 0.42
C VAL A 120 -8.04 -8.81 0.17
N LYS A 121 -6.89 -8.54 0.84
CA LYS A 121 -6.13 -7.30 0.61
C LYS A 121 -5.64 -7.20 -0.82
N PHE A 122 -5.07 -8.28 -1.35
CA PHE A 122 -4.59 -8.35 -2.73
C PHE A 122 -5.73 -8.04 -3.72
N ALA A 123 -6.84 -8.80 -3.63
CA ALA A 123 -7.95 -8.64 -4.55
C ALA A 123 -8.65 -7.27 -4.43
N ALA A 124 -8.92 -6.83 -3.21
CA ALA A 124 -9.61 -5.58 -2.98
C ALA A 124 -8.78 -4.34 -3.36
N CYS A 125 -7.45 -4.36 -3.11
CA CYS A 125 -6.58 -3.27 -3.54
C CYS A 125 -6.38 -3.27 -5.07
N ALA A 126 -6.21 -4.44 -5.69
CA ALA A 126 -6.10 -4.53 -7.15
C ALA A 126 -7.36 -3.99 -7.82
N LEU A 127 -8.55 -4.34 -7.29
CA LEU A 127 -9.82 -3.84 -7.79
C LEU A 127 -9.99 -2.33 -7.53
N ALA A 128 -9.70 -1.86 -6.30
CA ALA A 128 -9.88 -0.46 -5.92
C ALA A 128 -8.97 0.49 -6.73
N ILE A 129 -7.64 0.22 -6.72
CA ILE A 129 -6.65 1.04 -7.42
C ILE A 129 -6.82 0.87 -8.94
N GLY A 130 -7.06 -0.35 -9.40
CA GLY A 130 -7.32 -0.65 -10.82
C GLY A 130 -8.55 0.07 -11.37
N SER A 131 -9.61 0.22 -10.56
CA SER A 131 -10.79 1.01 -10.92
C SER A 131 -10.53 2.53 -10.93
N GLY A 132 -9.31 2.98 -10.63
CA GLY A 132 -8.90 4.39 -10.68
C GLY A 132 -8.99 5.12 -9.35
N LEU A 133 -9.39 4.47 -8.25
CA LEU A 133 -9.44 5.13 -6.95
C LEU A 133 -8.05 5.64 -6.53
N SER A 134 -8.01 6.85 -5.99
CA SER A 134 -6.78 7.48 -5.50
C SER A 134 -6.35 6.85 -4.17
N LEU A 135 -5.71 5.68 -4.28
CA LEU A 135 -5.21 4.88 -3.16
C LEU A 135 -3.82 4.36 -3.49
N GLY A 136 -2.91 4.47 -2.52
CA GLY A 136 -1.53 4.03 -2.66
C GLY A 136 -1.33 2.54 -2.36
N ARG A 137 -0.31 1.97 -2.96
CA ARG A 137 0.08 0.55 -2.83
C ARG A 137 1.00 0.26 -1.64
N ALA A 138 1.62 1.27 -1.01
CA ALA A 138 2.60 1.09 0.06
C ALA A 138 2.02 0.36 1.28
N GLY A 139 0.93 0.87 1.86
CA GLY A 139 0.27 0.27 3.01
C GLY A 139 -0.17 -1.18 2.81
N PRO A 140 -0.90 -1.47 1.71
CA PRO A 140 -1.24 -2.85 1.35
C PRO A 140 -0.04 -3.78 1.24
N SER A 141 1.05 -3.33 0.64
CA SER A 141 2.28 -4.13 0.50
C SER A 141 2.93 -4.44 1.85
N ILE A 142 2.94 -3.49 2.78
CA ILE A 142 3.39 -3.70 4.15
C ILE A 142 2.54 -4.77 4.85
N GLN A 143 1.22 -4.69 4.74
CA GLN A 143 0.34 -5.67 5.36
C GLN A 143 0.47 -7.06 4.72
N MET A 144 0.49 -7.16 3.40
CA MET A 144 0.67 -8.44 2.70
C MET A 144 2.03 -9.08 3.00
N GLY A 145 3.10 -8.29 3.02
CA GLY A 145 4.42 -8.75 3.42
C GLY A 145 4.46 -9.25 4.88
N ALA A 146 3.83 -8.51 5.80
CA ALA A 146 3.67 -8.93 7.20
C ALA A 146 2.91 -10.26 7.32
N MET A 147 1.85 -10.44 6.52
CA MET A 147 1.09 -11.70 6.48
C MET A 147 1.93 -12.85 5.91
N ALA A 148 2.80 -12.59 4.94
CA ALA A 148 3.77 -13.58 4.46
C ALA A 148 4.72 -14.00 5.59
N GLY A 149 5.25 -13.05 6.38
CA GLY A 149 6.08 -13.34 7.55
C GLY A 149 5.36 -14.15 8.61
N GLN A 150 4.09 -13.83 8.89
CA GLN A 150 3.25 -14.60 9.79
C GLN A 150 3.02 -16.02 9.27
N GLY A 151 2.78 -16.15 7.96
CA GLY A 151 2.61 -17.44 7.29
C GLY A 151 3.84 -18.32 7.43
N VAL A 152 5.03 -17.79 7.14
CA VAL A 152 6.31 -18.50 7.31
C VAL A 152 6.50 -18.95 8.76
N SER A 153 6.24 -18.06 9.72
CA SER A 153 6.36 -18.40 11.13
C SER A 153 5.46 -19.57 11.53
N ARG A 154 4.21 -19.56 11.08
CA ARG A 154 3.23 -20.60 11.42
C ARG A 154 3.50 -21.92 10.73
N LEU A 155 3.87 -21.90 9.45
CA LEU A 155 4.22 -23.09 8.68
C LEU A 155 5.48 -23.78 9.25
N LEU A 156 6.42 -23.01 9.77
CA LEU A 156 7.63 -23.52 10.43
C LEU A 156 7.43 -23.77 11.94
N ALA A 157 6.21 -23.70 12.44
CA ALA A 157 5.85 -23.88 13.88
C ALA A 157 6.74 -23.05 14.83
N ARG A 158 7.03 -21.78 14.47
CA ARG A 158 7.92 -20.91 15.25
C ARG A 158 7.24 -20.41 16.53
N PRO A 159 8.03 -20.17 17.62
CA PRO A 159 7.52 -19.52 18.83
C PRO A 159 6.97 -18.12 18.53
N ARG A 160 6.00 -17.65 19.35
CA ARG A 160 5.39 -16.31 19.17
C ARG A 160 6.39 -15.15 19.14
N ILE A 161 7.53 -15.30 19.83
CA ILE A 161 8.57 -14.28 19.82
C ILE A 161 9.21 -14.15 18.44
N GLU A 162 9.51 -15.27 17.77
CA GLU A 162 10.02 -15.29 16.40
C GLU A 162 8.95 -14.82 15.40
N GLU A 163 7.67 -15.17 15.62
CA GLU A 163 6.56 -14.71 14.80
C GLU A 163 6.53 -13.19 14.69
N ARG A 164 6.69 -12.47 15.80
CA ARG A 164 6.73 -11.00 15.81
C ARG A 164 7.87 -10.44 14.96
N TYR A 165 9.07 -11.01 15.08
CA TYR A 165 10.23 -10.61 14.27
C TYR A 165 10.02 -10.89 12.77
N LEU A 166 9.41 -12.03 12.42
CA LEU A 166 9.12 -12.37 11.02
C LEU A 166 7.98 -11.54 10.44
N ILE A 167 6.97 -11.15 11.24
CA ILE A 167 5.94 -10.18 10.83
C ILE A 167 6.58 -8.83 10.50
N SER A 168 7.48 -8.34 11.37
CA SER A 168 8.23 -7.10 11.14
C SER A 168 9.14 -7.20 9.91
N GLY A 169 9.86 -8.32 9.76
CA GLY A 169 10.68 -8.59 8.57
C GLY A 169 9.84 -8.62 7.29
N GLY A 170 8.67 -9.27 7.33
CA GLY A 170 7.74 -9.30 6.22
C GLY A 170 7.18 -7.92 5.85
N ALA A 171 6.87 -7.08 6.85
CA ALA A 171 6.43 -5.71 6.63
C ALA A 171 7.51 -4.87 5.91
N ALA A 172 8.76 -4.98 6.34
CA ALA A 172 9.90 -4.34 5.67
C ALA A 172 10.09 -4.86 4.24
N ALA A 173 10.00 -6.18 4.06
CA ALA A 173 10.09 -6.84 2.77
C ALA A 173 9.00 -6.34 1.79
N GLY A 174 7.77 -6.17 2.29
CA GLY A 174 6.66 -5.64 1.50
C GLY A 174 6.92 -4.21 1.01
N LEU A 175 7.39 -3.33 1.88
CA LEU A 175 7.74 -1.95 1.51
C LEU A 175 8.95 -1.91 0.58
N ALA A 176 9.99 -2.70 0.87
CA ALA A 176 11.19 -2.79 0.06
C ALA A 176 10.92 -3.26 -1.37
N ALA A 177 10.07 -4.29 -1.54
CA ALA A 177 9.72 -4.83 -2.85
C ALA A 177 8.88 -3.86 -3.69
N VAL A 178 7.96 -3.12 -3.06
CA VAL A 178 7.08 -2.19 -3.78
C VAL A 178 7.81 -0.96 -4.30
N PHE A 179 8.85 -0.48 -3.59
CA PHE A 179 9.63 0.70 -3.96
C PHE A 179 11.03 0.40 -4.49
N ASN A 180 11.44 -0.87 -4.51
CA ASN A 180 12.79 -1.29 -4.85
C ASN A 180 13.87 -0.64 -3.94
N ALA A 181 13.52 -0.38 -2.67
CA ALA A 181 14.28 0.39 -1.69
C ALA A 181 14.47 -0.39 -0.37
N PRO A 182 15.49 -1.27 -0.26
CA PRO A 182 15.64 -2.15 0.89
C PRO A 182 15.87 -1.40 2.20
N LEU A 183 16.70 -0.36 2.20
CA LEU A 183 16.99 0.42 3.41
C LEU A 183 15.77 1.21 3.91
N ALA A 184 14.97 1.76 3.01
CA ALA A 184 13.74 2.46 3.38
C ALA A 184 12.75 1.52 4.08
N GLY A 185 12.62 0.27 3.61
CA GLY A 185 11.81 -0.74 4.27
C GLY A 185 12.30 -1.07 5.69
N VAL A 186 13.62 -1.17 5.87
CA VAL A 186 14.23 -1.43 7.19
C VAL A 186 13.95 -0.28 8.16
N ILE A 187 14.28 0.95 7.76
CA ILE A 187 14.14 2.13 8.61
C ILE A 187 12.67 2.33 9.00
N PHE A 188 11.75 2.24 8.04
CA PHE A 188 10.33 2.38 8.29
C PHE A 188 9.81 1.41 9.36
N VAL A 189 10.24 0.14 9.31
CA VAL A 189 9.76 -0.86 10.28
C VAL A 189 10.37 -0.64 11.66
N LEU A 190 11.62 -0.22 11.74
CA LEU A 190 12.28 0.08 13.02
C LEU A 190 11.65 1.31 13.68
N GLU A 191 11.36 2.35 12.89
CA GLU A 191 10.84 3.62 13.37
C GLU A 191 9.33 3.57 13.61
N GLU A 192 8.54 3.18 12.59
CA GLU A 192 7.09 3.32 12.63
C GLU A 192 6.37 2.11 13.25
N ILE A 193 6.84 0.89 12.99
CA ILE A 193 6.12 -0.32 13.47
C ILE A 193 6.57 -0.73 14.85
N ASN A 194 7.89 -0.79 15.08
CA ASN A 194 8.44 -1.35 16.32
C ASN A 194 8.83 -0.29 17.35
N HIS A 195 9.10 0.96 16.93
CA HIS A 195 9.64 2.04 17.76
C HIS A 195 10.85 1.59 18.60
N ASN A 196 11.62 0.65 18.10
CA ASN A 196 12.75 0.06 18.82
C ASN A 196 13.82 -0.38 17.84
N PHE A 197 15.06 -0.09 18.20
CA PHE A 197 16.26 -0.49 17.45
C PHE A 197 17.01 -1.57 18.22
N SER A 198 16.66 -2.84 18.00
CA SER A 198 17.37 -3.97 18.62
C SER A 198 18.10 -4.80 17.56
N GLY A 199 19.29 -5.33 17.91
CA GLY A 199 20.05 -6.19 17.01
C GLY A 199 19.27 -7.44 16.58
N PHE A 200 18.42 -8.00 17.45
CA PHE A 200 17.59 -9.16 17.13
C PHE A 200 16.49 -8.84 16.09
N LEU A 201 16.00 -7.61 16.10
CA LEU A 201 15.01 -7.12 15.13
C LEU A 201 15.67 -6.78 13.79
N LEU A 202 16.86 -6.17 13.83
CA LEU A 202 17.57 -5.72 12.64
C LEU A 202 17.89 -6.88 11.67
N PHE A 203 18.33 -8.03 12.19
CA PHE A 203 18.72 -9.17 11.35
C PHE A 203 17.60 -9.69 10.45
N PRO A 204 16.43 -10.08 10.98
CA PRO A 204 15.35 -10.57 10.13
C PRO A 204 14.76 -9.48 9.22
N VAL A 205 14.71 -8.23 9.69
CA VAL A 205 14.18 -7.09 8.93
C VAL A 205 15.09 -6.78 7.73
N LEU A 206 16.40 -6.70 7.94
CA LEU A 206 17.37 -6.43 6.88
C LEU A 206 17.42 -7.59 5.87
N SER A 207 17.54 -8.84 6.35
CA SER A 207 17.61 -10.01 5.48
C SER A 207 16.34 -10.18 4.64
N ALA A 208 15.16 -9.95 5.23
CA ALA A 208 13.90 -10.02 4.52
C ALA A 208 13.76 -8.90 3.48
N SER A 209 14.14 -7.68 3.83
CA SER A 209 14.10 -6.52 2.95
C SER A 209 15.00 -6.68 1.73
N VAL A 210 16.25 -7.12 1.92
CA VAL A 210 17.21 -7.37 0.84
C VAL A 210 16.73 -8.51 -0.06
N ALA A 211 16.32 -9.64 0.53
CA ALA A 211 15.82 -10.79 -0.22
C ALA A 211 14.57 -10.43 -1.06
N ALA A 212 13.64 -9.65 -0.50
CA ALA A 212 12.44 -9.21 -1.21
C ALA A 212 12.76 -8.27 -2.38
N THR A 213 13.67 -7.33 -2.17
CA THR A 213 14.14 -6.43 -3.23
C THR A 213 14.82 -7.21 -4.35
N PHE A 214 15.70 -8.16 -4.00
CA PHE A 214 16.35 -9.02 -4.99
C PHE A 214 15.33 -9.82 -5.81
N THR A 215 14.37 -10.45 -5.14
CA THR A 215 13.29 -11.21 -5.80
C THR A 215 12.42 -10.31 -6.70
N SER A 216 12.07 -9.12 -6.22
CA SER A 216 11.30 -8.16 -7.00
C SER A 216 12.05 -7.71 -8.25
N ARG A 217 13.37 -7.47 -8.15
CA ARG A 217 14.23 -7.13 -9.30
C ARG A 217 14.35 -8.23 -10.34
N LEU A 218 14.34 -9.48 -9.91
CA LEU A 218 14.35 -10.63 -10.85
C LEU A 218 13.07 -10.70 -11.67
N ILE A 219 11.92 -10.32 -11.08
CA ILE A 219 10.61 -10.45 -11.73
C ILE A 219 10.26 -9.19 -12.54
N LEU A 220 10.52 -8.01 -12.00
CA LEU A 220 10.05 -6.72 -12.54
C LEU A 220 11.15 -5.87 -13.20
N GLY A 221 12.40 -6.34 -13.15
CA GLY A 221 13.54 -5.56 -13.64
C GLY A 221 14.21 -4.73 -12.54
N ARG A 222 15.28 -4.02 -12.93
CA ARG A 222 16.15 -3.26 -12.01
C ARG A 222 15.76 -1.80 -11.86
N ASP A 223 14.79 -1.34 -12.63
CA ASP A 223 14.42 0.08 -12.67
C ASP A 223 13.90 0.56 -11.33
N THR A 224 14.27 1.77 -10.97
CA THR A 224 13.71 2.45 -9.80
C THR A 224 12.27 2.81 -10.06
N VAL A 225 11.44 2.77 -9.03
CA VAL A 225 10.01 3.13 -9.14
C VAL A 225 9.82 4.59 -9.53
N PHE A 226 10.69 5.45 -8.99
CA PHE A 226 10.77 6.85 -9.34
C PHE A 226 12.13 7.12 -9.95
N ASN A 227 12.16 7.39 -11.25
CA ASN A 227 13.38 7.73 -11.96
C ASN A 227 13.37 9.23 -12.31
N PHE A 228 14.13 9.97 -11.54
CA PHE A 228 14.33 11.41 -11.75
C PHE A 228 15.72 11.72 -12.35
N SER A 229 16.41 10.73 -12.92
CA SER A 229 17.67 10.93 -13.62
C SER A 229 17.41 11.79 -14.86
N GLY A 230 18.11 12.90 -14.96
CA GLY A 230 17.92 13.86 -16.05
C GLY A 230 17.25 15.18 -15.65
N LEU A 231 16.78 15.29 -14.41
CA LEU A 231 16.36 16.60 -13.89
C LEU A 231 17.60 17.49 -13.63
N PRO A 232 17.50 18.79 -13.93
CA PRO A 232 18.58 19.73 -13.66
C PRO A 232 18.84 19.84 -12.16
N VAL A 233 20.11 19.98 -11.80
CA VAL A 233 20.51 20.21 -10.40
C VAL A 233 20.12 21.64 -10.02
N LEU A 234 19.47 21.78 -8.87
CA LEU A 234 19.09 23.08 -8.34
C LEU A 234 20.32 23.91 -7.99
N GLN A 235 20.33 25.20 -8.35
CA GLN A 235 21.43 26.13 -7.98
C GLN A 235 21.30 26.47 -6.49
N TYR A 236 22.44 26.80 -5.86
CA TYR A 236 22.47 27.19 -4.45
C TYR A 236 21.61 28.43 -4.14
N SER A 237 21.50 29.35 -5.10
CA SER A 237 20.62 30.53 -5.01
C SER A 237 19.17 30.22 -4.81
N ASP A 238 18.71 29.02 -5.22
CA ASP A 238 17.31 28.64 -5.26
C ASP A 238 16.89 27.75 -4.06
N TYR A 239 17.81 27.51 -3.13
CA TYR A 239 17.52 26.66 -1.94
C TYR A 239 16.44 27.23 -1.02
N TRP A 240 16.22 28.56 -1.08
CA TRP A 240 15.07 29.16 -0.37
C TRP A 240 13.72 28.63 -0.85
N VAL A 241 13.63 28.21 -2.14
CA VAL A 241 12.41 27.59 -2.71
C VAL A 241 12.10 26.28 -2.00
N ILE A 242 13.13 25.48 -1.64
CA ILE A 242 12.95 24.23 -0.88
C ILE A 242 12.36 24.56 0.49
N LEU A 243 12.86 25.61 1.16
CA LEU A 243 12.33 26.02 2.46
C LEU A 243 10.86 26.46 2.36
N ALA A 244 10.55 27.30 1.36
CA ALA A 244 9.20 27.78 1.10
C ALA A 244 8.25 26.60 0.76
N ALA A 245 8.68 25.67 -0.11
CA ALA A 245 7.94 24.47 -0.44
C ALA A 245 7.70 23.61 0.80
N GLY A 246 8.70 23.43 1.67
CA GLY A 246 8.56 22.68 2.93
C GLY A 246 7.49 23.27 3.86
N ILE A 247 7.43 24.60 3.98
CA ILE A 247 6.38 25.28 4.78
C ILE A 247 4.99 25.04 4.18
N ILE A 248 4.86 25.23 2.85
CA ILE A 248 3.59 25.03 2.14
C ILE A 248 3.13 23.58 2.28
N CYS A 249 4.01 22.61 2.04
CA CYS A 249 3.72 21.18 2.19
C CYS A 249 3.33 20.83 3.64
N GLY A 250 3.97 21.45 4.65
CA GLY A 250 3.61 21.29 6.06
C GLY A 250 2.19 21.74 6.35
N VAL A 251 1.78 22.90 5.85
CA VAL A 251 0.41 23.42 6.01
C VAL A 251 -0.59 22.53 5.26
N LEU A 252 -0.30 22.16 4.01
CA LEU A 252 -1.16 21.28 3.21
C LEU A 252 -1.28 19.89 3.86
N GLY A 253 -0.20 19.35 4.42
CA GLY A 253 -0.21 18.09 5.15
C GLY A 253 -1.08 18.13 6.41
N ALA A 254 -1.05 19.23 7.17
CA ALA A 254 -1.91 19.42 8.33
C ALA A 254 -3.39 19.49 7.92
N LEU A 255 -3.72 20.24 6.86
CA LEU A 255 -5.08 20.33 6.31
C LEU A 255 -5.56 18.97 5.79
N PHE A 256 -4.69 18.24 5.06
CA PHE A 256 -4.99 16.90 4.57
C PHE A 256 -5.28 15.94 5.71
N ASN A 257 -4.44 15.93 6.75
CA ASN A 257 -4.65 15.07 7.94
C ASN A 257 -5.97 15.40 8.65
N TYR A 258 -6.27 16.68 8.82
CA TYR A 258 -7.58 17.11 9.35
C TYR A 258 -8.74 16.60 8.48
N GLY A 259 -8.63 16.74 7.17
CA GLY A 259 -9.59 16.20 6.20
C GLY A 259 -9.75 14.69 6.32
N LEU A 260 -8.63 13.95 6.45
CA LEU A 260 -8.61 12.50 6.56
C LEU A 260 -9.36 12.00 7.81
N LEU A 261 -9.11 12.62 8.95
CA LEU A 261 -9.79 12.28 10.21
C LEU A 261 -11.30 12.56 10.16
N ASN A 262 -11.72 13.55 9.38
CA ASN A 262 -13.14 13.91 9.24
C ASN A 262 -13.83 13.22 8.05
N ALA A 263 -13.08 12.72 7.05
CA ALA A 263 -13.64 12.12 5.85
C ALA A 263 -14.59 10.95 6.13
N ALA A 264 -14.31 10.14 7.17
CA ALA A 264 -15.19 9.06 7.57
C ALA A 264 -16.56 9.54 8.08
N ARG A 265 -16.67 10.81 8.56
CA ARG A 265 -17.94 11.39 9.01
C ARG A 265 -18.89 11.64 7.85
N LEU A 266 -18.37 11.99 6.67
CA LEU A 266 -19.16 12.21 5.47
C LEU A 266 -19.98 10.97 5.10
N TYR A 267 -19.38 9.78 5.21
CA TYR A 267 -20.05 8.51 4.90
C TYR A 267 -21.13 8.12 5.91
N LYS A 268 -21.12 8.70 7.12
CA LYS A 268 -22.19 8.51 8.12
C LYS A 268 -23.48 9.26 7.73
N LEU A 269 -23.38 10.27 6.85
CA LEU A 269 -24.54 11.01 6.34
C LEU A 269 -25.24 10.26 5.19
N LEU A 270 -24.55 9.31 4.56
CA LEU A 270 -25.08 8.51 3.48
C LEU A 270 -25.76 7.24 4.03
N PRO A 271 -26.76 6.67 3.30
CA PRO A 271 -27.36 5.40 3.66
C PRO A 271 -26.29 4.34 3.96
N ASN A 272 -26.47 3.53 4.98
CA ASN A 272 -25.50 2.50 5.39
C ASN A 272 -25.51 1.28 4.43
N ASN A 273 -25.38 1.56 3.14
CA ASN A 273 -25.26 0.59 2.07
C ASN A 273 -23.87 0.68 1.46
N GLY A 274 -23.02 -0.29 1.78
CA GLY A 274 -21.63 -0.29 1.32
C GLY A 274 -21.49 -0.33 -0.21
N CYS A 275 -22.42 -0.95 -0.92
CA CYS A 275 -22.41 -0.99 -2.38
C CYS A 275 -22.71 0.40 -2.96
N LEU A 276 -23.76 1.09 -2.45
CA LEU A 276 -24.13 2.43 -2.89
C LEU A 276 -22.99 3.44 -2.63
N GLN A 277 -22.41 3.41 -1.44
CA GLN A 277 -21.29 4.30 -1.07
C GLN A 277 -20.07 4.09 -1.98
N ASN A 278 -19.73 2.82 -2.27
CA ASN A 278 -18.63 2.50 -3.19
C ASN A 278 -18.98 2.91 -4.64
N PHE A 279 -20.22 2.72 -5.07
CA PHE A 279 -20.65 3.14 -6.40
C PHE A 279 -20.56 4.66 -6.59
N LEU A 280 -21.03 5.45 -5.61
CA LEU A 280 -20.93 6.91 -5.67
C LEU A 280 -19.46 7.37 -5.72
N LEU A 281 -18.57 6.74 -4.92
CA LEU A 281 -17.16 7.02 -4.96
C LEU A 281 -16.54 6.71 -6.32
N LEU A 282 -16.84 5.55 -6.90
CA LEU A 282 -16.35 5.15 -8.22
C LEU A 282 -16.92 6.06 -9.33
N ALA A 283 -18.16 6.48 -9.22
CA ALA A 283 -18.78 7.42 -10.17
C ALA A 283 -18.08 8.79 -10.15
N VAL A 284 -17.82 9.34 -8.95
CA VAL A 284 -17.03 10.59 -8.81
C VAL A 284 -15.64 10.41 -9.40
N THR A 285 -14.97 9.29 -9.11
CA THR A 285 -13.66 8.98 -9.67
C THR A 285 -13.69 8.88 -11.19
N ALA A 286 -14.71 8.22 -11.75
CA ALA A 286 -14.87 8.07 -13.19
C ALA A 286 -15.11 9.42 -13.88
N ILE A 287 -15.96 10.28 -13.30
CA ILE A 287 -16.20 11.64 -13.82
C ILE A 287 -14.91 12.46 -13.79
N THR A 288 -14.18 12.42 -12.68
CA THR A 288 -12.86 13.10 -12.59
C THR A 288 -11.91 12.58 -13.66
N GLY A 289 -11.92 11.28 -13.92
CA GLY A 289 -11.05 10.65 -14.92
C GLY A 289 -11.37 11.01 -16.37
N LEU A 290 -12.58 11.51 -16.67
CA LEU A 290 -12.92 12.03 -18.01
C LEU A 290 -12.23 13.38 -18.29
N TYR A 291 -12.03 14.20 -17.25
CA TYR A 291 -11.42 15.52 -17.36
C TYR A 291 -9.94 15.52 -17.00
N LEU A 292 -9.55 14.70 -16.03
CA LEU A 292 -8.21 14.62 -15.47
C LEU A 292 -7.76 13.16 -15.33
N PRO A 293 -7.49 12.45 -16.45
CA PRO A 293 -7.16 11.03 -16.43
C PRO A 293 -5.90 10.72 -15.62
N GLU A 294 -4.92 11.63 -15.58
CA GLU A 294 -3.68 11.49 -14.83
C GLU A 294 -3.89 11.56 -13.30
N ALA A 295 -4.98 12.16 -12.83
CA ALA A 295 -5.32 12.21 -11.42
C ALA A 295 -5.83 10.88 -10.86
N LEU A 296 -6.13 9.88 -11.70
CA LEU A 296 -6.62 8.57 -11.28
C LEU A 296 -5.52 7.67 -10.71
N GLY A 297 -5.93 6.66 -9.95
CA GLY A 297 -5.04 5.64 -9.40
C GLY A 297 -4.07 6.16 -8.32
N GLY A 298 -2.96 5.44 -8.14
CA GLY A 298 -1.98 5.70 -7.06
C GLY A 298 -1.29 7.04 -7.11
N GLY A 299 -1.04 7.59 -8.31
CA GLY A 299 -0.31 8.84 -8.50
C GLY A 299 1.13 8.67 -8.97
N ASP A 300 1.59 7.45 -9.17
CA ASP A 300 2.96 7.18 -9.64
C ASP A 300 3.23 7.84 -11.00
N ASP A 301 2.29 7.68 -11.94
CA ASP A 301 2.39 8.23 -13.30
C ASP A 301 2.29 9.76 -13.28
N LEU A 302 1.39 10.31 -12.46
CA LEU A 302 1.24 11.76 -12.30
C LEU A 302 2.55 12.38 -11.79
N LEU A 303 3.19 11.77 -10.79
CA LEU A 303 4.42 12.25 -10.19
C LEU A 303 5.58 12.24 -11.20
N THR A 304 5.66 11.21 -12.03
CA THR A 304 6.66 11.11 -13.08
C THR A 304 6.38 12.10 -14.20
N ASN A 305 5.14 12.19 -14.66
CA ASN A 305 4.75 13.09 -15.75
C ASN A 305 4.95 14.56 -15.38
N THR A 306 4.59 14.96 -14.14
CA THR A 306 4.78 16.34 -13.68
C THR A 306 6.24 16.73 -13.52
N ALA A 307 7.15 15.78 -13.28
CA ALA A 307 8.58 16.03 -13.18
C ALA A 307 9.25 16.33 -14.54
N PHE A 308 8.74 15.72 -15.63
CA PHE A 308 9.37 15.85 -16.96
C PHE A 308 8.59 16.74 -17.93
N ASN A 309 7.30 16.97 -17.67
CA ASN A 309 6.47 17.82 -18.53
C ASN A 309 6.14 19.15 -17.85
N SER A 310 6.17 20.23 -18.61
CA SER A 310 5.77 21.54 -18.13
C SER A 310 4.26 21.69 -18.20
N TYR A 311 3.60 21.75 -17.05
CA TYR A 311 2.17 22.02 -16.96
C TYR A 311 1.92 23.47 -16.51
N PRO A 312 0.87 24.14 -17.00
CA PRO A 312 0.42 25.42 -16.42
C PRO A 312 0.08 25.26 -14.92
N VAL A 313 0.37 26.29 -14.13
CA VAL A 313 0.11 26.28 -12.68
C VAL A 313 -1.35 25.96 -12.35
N THR A 314 -2.29 26.43 -13.17
CA THR A 314 -3.72 26.14 -13.03
C THR A 314 -4.01 24.63 -13.11
N VAL A 315 -3.37 23.92 -14.04
CA VAL A 315 -3.54 22.46 -14.20
C VAL A 315 -2.93 21.72 -13.01
N LEU A 316 -1.75 22.16 -12.53
CA LEU A 316 -1.13 21.57 -11.33
C LEU A 316 -2.01 21.74 -10.09
N LEU A 317 -2.62 22.91 -9.90
CA LEU A 317 -3.58 23.13 -8.81
C LEU A 317 -4.85 22.27 -8.95
N MET A 318 -5.33 22.05 -10.18
CA MET A 318 -6.45 21.12 -10.43
C MET A 318 -6.07 19.67 -10.09
N PHE A 319 -4.87 19.22 -10.47
CA PHE A 319 -4.37 17.89 -10.08
C PHE A 319 -4.27 17.75 -8.56
N LEU A 320 -3.69 18.74 -7.89
CA LEU A 320 -3.57 18.77 -6.42
C LEU A 320 -4.96 18.67 -5.74
N ALA A 321 -5.89 19.51 -6.15
CA ALA A 321 -7.25 19.54 -5.59
C ALA A 321 -7.97 18.20 -5.86
N ALA A 322 -7.91 17.66 -7.08
CA ALA A 322 -8.51 16.39 -7.44
C ALA A 322 -7.90 15.23 -6.64
N LYS A 323 -6.56 15.17 -6.50
CA LYS A 323 -5.87 14.15 -5.71
C LYS A 323 -6.26 14.20 -4.24
N ILE A 324 -6.24 15.37 -3.62
CA ILE A 324 -6.64 15.54 -2.22
C ILE A 324 -8.08 15.05 -2.05
N LEU A 325 -9.01 15.53 -2.87
CA LEU A 325 -10.43 15.18 -2.77
C LEU A 325 -10.65 13.67 -2.93
N LEU A 326 -10.15 13.08 -4.03
CA LEU A 326 -10.33 11.66 -4.32
C LEU A 326 -9.69 10.77 -3.24
N THR A 327 -8.53 11.16 -2.71
CA THR A 327 -7.86 10.40 -1.65
C THR A 327 -8.65 10.48 -0.34
N LEU A 328 -9.13 11.66 0.05
CA LEU A 328 -9.96 11.85 1.24
C LEU A 328 -11.25 11.00 1.16
N LEU A 329 -11.91 11.01 0.01
CA LEU A 329 -13.11 10.22 -0.22
C LEU A 329 -12.81 8.71 -0.17
N ALA A 330 -11.79 8.24 -0.88
CA ALA A 330 -11.44 6.82 -0.94
C ALA A 330 -10.98 6.27 0.41
N PHE A 331 -10.14 7.02 1.13
CA PHE A 331 -9.64 6.62 2.45
C PHE A 331 -10.72 6.74 3.53
N GLY A 332 -11.54 7.79 3.49
CA GLY A 332 -12.67 7.99 4.41
C GLY A 332 -13.70 6.88 4.33
N ARG A 333 -13.84 6.23 3.18
CA ARG A 333 -14.69 5.04 3.01
C ARG A 333 -14.12 3.79 3.70
N GLY A 334 -12.83 3.81 4.07
CA GLY A 334 -12.16 2.66 4.67
C GLY A 334 -11.83 1.54 3.69
N LEU A 335 -11.78 1.82 2.39
CA LEU A 335 -11.37 0.84 1.38
C LEU A 335 -9.90 0.43 1.58
N PRO A 336 -9.54 -0.82 1.23
CA PRO A 336 -8.16 -1.27 1.28
C PRO A 336 -7.26 -0.43 0.36
N GLY A 337 -6.30 0.27 0.94
CA GLY A 337 -5.37 1.14 0.23
C GLY A 337 -4.61 2.05 1.19
N GLY A 338 -3.46 2.57 0.75
CA GLY A 338 -2.66 3.54 1.49
C GLY A 338 -2.91 4.98 1.00
N ALA A 339 -2.55 5.96 1.81
CA ALA A 339 -2.56 7.36 1.41
C ALA A 339 -1.18 7.88 1.01
N PHE A 340 -0.10 7.12 1.25
CA PHE A 340 1.29 7.60 1.15
C PHE A 340 1.64 8.16 -0.25
N ILE A 341 1.46 7.38 -1.32
CA ILE A 341 1.80 7.85 -2.67
C ILE A 341 0.86 8.97 -3.15
N PRO A 342 -0.47 8.89 -2.94
CA PRO A 342 -1.36 9.99 -3.31
C PRO A 342 -1.07 11.33 -2.63
N THR A 343 -0.28 11.34 -1.54
CA THR A 343 0.09 12.56 -0.79
C THR A 343 1.47 13.11 -1.15
N LEU A 344 2.24 12.38 -1.95
CA LEU A 344 3.49 12.86 -2.52
C LEU A 344 3.26 13.87 -3.63
#